data_af805cca1cd0cee97f71a72510d09a9a
#
_entry.id   af805cca1cd0cee97f71a72510d09a9a
#
_cell.length_a   1.000
_cell.length_b   1.000
_cell.length_c   1.000
_cell.angle_alpha   90.00
_cell.angle_beta   90.00
_cell.angle_gamma   90.00
#
_symmetry.space_group_name_H-M   'P 1'
#
loop_
_entity.id
_entity.type
_entity.pdbx_description
1 polymer ?
#
loop_
_entity_poly.entity_id
_entity_poly.type
_entity_poly.pdbx_seq_one_letter_code
_entity_poly.pdbx_strand_id
1 'polypeptide(L)'
;MITLFRIDFRLLHFQTAQVWPQKTGANEIVVANDSVAKDALRISLMKMSAPHGCKLKIIPVAEAITYLNSEASKERKIELLVETTHDALRIAEAVEGITALNAALMKGGEGKKMVSPSLAFAPEDFENFRKILAKGIRVESYVAPDDRPVPIEKYL
;
A
#
# COMPACT_ATOMS: atom_id res chain seq x y z
N MET A 1 -1.61 -0.44 14.75
CA MET A 1 -0.24 -0.16 14.22
C MET A 1 -0.13 -0.65 12.80
N ILE A 2 0.33 0.19 11.88
CA ILE A 2 0.60 -0.19 10.49
C ILE A 2 1.96 -0.89 10.45
N THR A 3 1.97 -2.16 10.10
CA THR A 3 3.19 -2.98 9.99
C THR A 3 3.81 -2.96 8.60
N LEU A 4 2.99 -2.70 7.58
CA LEU A 4 3.39 -2.46 6.20
C LEU A 4 2.41 -1.49 5.56
N PHE A 5 2.92 -0.42 4.95
CA PHE A 5 2.17 0.44 4.04
C PHE A 5 2.79 0.30 2.66
N ARG A 6 2.02 -0.17 1.67
CA ARG A 6 2.56 -0.62 0.39
C ARG A 6 1.75 -0.14 -0.79
N ILE A 7 2.46 0.38 -1.80
CA ILE A 7 1.93 0.60 -3.14
C ILE A 7 2.19 -0.65 -3.98
N ASP A 8 1.13 -1.31 -4.41
CA ASP A 8 1.18 -2.46 -5.29
C ASP A 8 -0.08 -2.48 -6.18
N PHE A 9 0.08 -2.32 -7.49
CA PHE A 9 -1.06 -2.23 -8.40
C PHE A 9 -1.94 -3.50 -8.43
N ARG A 10 -1.41 -4.62 -7.96
CA ARG A 10 -2.16 -5.88 -7.84
C ARG A 10 -2.97 -5.96 -6.56
N LEU A 11 -2.71 -5.08 -5.58
CA LEU A 11 -3.32 -5.06 -4.26
C LEU A 11 -3.14 -6.40 -3.53
N LEU A 12 -4.22 -7.13 -3.25
CA LEU A 12 -4.12 -8.42 -2.56
C LEU A 12 -3.92 -9.56 -3.56
N HIS A 13 -2.79 -10.23 -3.45
CA HIS A 13 -2.40 -11.42 -4.22
C HIS A 13 -1.55 -12.32 -3.32
N PHE A 14 -1.01 -13.43 -3.84
CA PHE A 14 -0.28 -14.41 -3.02
C PHE A 14 0.77 -13.78 -2.10
N GLN A 15 1.61 -12.88 -2.63
CA GLN A 15 2.70 -12.29 -1.85
C GLN A 15 2.18 -11.39 -0.72
N THR A 16 1.22 -10.52 -0.98
CA THR A 16 0.63 -9.62 0.01
C THR A 16 -0.37 -10.34 0.93
N ALA A 17 -0.94 -11.46 0.49
CA ALA A 17 -1.85 -12.25 1.30
C ALA A 17 -1.14 -13.26 2.22
N GLN A 18 -0.08 -13.89 1.74
CA GLN A 18 0.54 -15.03 2.44
C GLN A 18 1.94 -14.72 2.95
N VAL A 19 2.79 -14.06 2.16
CA VAL A 19 4.21 -13.86 2.50
C VAL A 19 4.38 -12.70 3.49
N TRP A 20 3.84 -11.54 3.17
CA TRP A 20 4.03 -10.33 3.97
C TRP A 20 3.40 -10.41 5.37
N PRO A 21 2.16 -10.89 5.55
CA PRO A 21 1.59 -11.01 6.89
C PRO A 21 2.39 -11.91 7.83
N GLN A 22 2.94 -13.02 7.30
CA GLN A 22 3.82 -13.90 8.09
C GLN A 22 5.10 -13.19 8.51
N LYS A 23 5.69 -12.39 7.63
CA LYS A 23 6.94 -11.67 7.90
C LYS A 23 6.74 -10.50 8.89
N THR A 24 5.65 -9.76 8.75
CA THR A 24 5.37 -8.56 9.56
C THR A 24 4.56 -8.83 10.81
N GLY A 25 3.95 -10.00 10.91
CA GLY A 25 3.02 -10.34 11.99
C GLY A 25 1.66 -9.64 11.87
N ALA A 26 1.30 -9.18 10.68
CA ALA A 26 0.00 -8.55 10.45
C ALA A 26 -1.14 -9.51 10.76
N ASN A 27 -2.17 -9.02 11.46
CA ASN A 27 -3.40 -9.75 11.77
C ASN A 27 -4.63 -9.13 11.09
N GLU A 28 -4.41 -8.08 10.32
CA GLU A 28 -5.43 -7.45 9.49
C GLU A 28 -4.79 -6.88 8.22
N ILE A 29 -5.48 -7.09 7.09
CA ILE A 29 -5.13 -6.50 5.80
C ILE A 29 -6.22 -5.49 5.44
N VAL A 30 -5.82 -4.28 5.12
CA VAL A 30 -6.70 -3.22 4.63
C VAL A 30 -6.33 -2.91 3.19
N VAL A 31 -7.23 -3.21 2.27
CA VAL A 31 -7.13 -2.80 0.87
C VAL A 31 -7.93 -1.51 0.72
N ALA A 32 -7.24 -0.40 0.55
CA ALA A 32 -7.85 0.93 0.39
C ALA A 32 -7.88 1.29 -1.10
N ASN A 33 -9.03 1.13 -1.74
CA ASN A 33 -9.20 1.41 -3.17
C ASN A 33 -10.65 1.69 -3.51
N ASP A 34 -10.92 2.85 -4.11
CA ASP A 34 -12.28 3.30 -4.41
C ASP A 34 -12.97 2.43 -5.47
N SER A 35 -12.22 1.96 -6.48
CA SER A 35 -12.75 1.12 -7.56
C SER A 35 -13.05 -0.30 -7.09
N VAL A 36 -12.08 -0.94 -6.43
CA VAL A 36 -12.21 -2.32 -5.95
C VAL A 36 -13.31 -2.46 -4.89
N ALA A 37 -13.47 -1.47 -4.03
CA ALA A 37 -14.52 -1.46 -3.00
C ALA A 37 -15.94 -1.56 -3.57
N LYS A 38 -16.13 -1.26 -4.86
CA LYS A 38 -17.40 -1.34 -5.61
C LYS A 38 -17.47 -2.55 -6.54
N ASP A 39 -16.43 -3.36 -6.61
CA ASP A 39 -16.32 -4.49 -7.54
C ASP A 39 -16.51 -5.81 -6.79
N ALA A 40 -17.74 -6.33 -6.82
CA ALA A 40 -18.11 -7.56 -6.09
C ALA A 40 -17.29 -8.78 -6.50
N LEU A 41 -16.92 -8.90 -7.77
CA LEU A 41 -16.10 -10.02 -8.26
C LEU A 41 -14.67 -9.95 -7.71
N ARG A 42 -14.04 -8.79 -7.80
CA ARG A 42 -12.68 -8.59 -7.24
C ARG A 42 -12.64 -8.77 -5.73
N ILE A 43 -13.65 -8.28 -5.01
CA ILE A 43 -13.80 -8.50 -3.56
C ILE A 43 -13.87 -10.00 -3.26
N SER A 44 -14.68 -10.75 -3.97
CA SER A 44 -14.80 -12.21 -3.77
C SER A 44 -13.49 -12.94 -4.01
N LEU A 45 -12.76 -12.59 -5.08
CA LEU A 45 -11.45 -13.18 -5.40
C LEU A 45 -10.41 -12.86 -4.31
N MET A 46 -10.38 -11.63 -3.82
CA MET A 46 -9.47 -11.23 -2.74
C MET A 46 -9.80 -11.94 -1.43
N LYS A 47 -11.08 -12.09 -1.09
CA LYS A 47 -11.50 -12.83 0.11
C LYS A 47 -11.04 -14.29 0.09
N MET A 48 -11.01 -14.91 -1.09
CA MET A 48 -10.50 -16.28 -1.25
C MET A 48 -8.99 -16.39 -1.00
N SER A 49 -8.25 -15.30 -1.19
CA SER A 49 -6.80 -15.24 -0.99
C SER A 49 -6.40 -14.89 0.44
N ALA A 50 -7.34 -14.42 1.25
CA ALA A 50 -7.05 -13.97 2.61
C ALA A 50 -6.49 -15.11 3.48
N PRO A 51 -5.42 -14.86 4.25
CA PRO A 51 -4.84 -15.89 5.11
C PRO A 51 -5.74 -16.19 6.31
N HIS A 52 -5.68 -17.42 6.79
CA HIS A 52 -6.39 -17.80 8.01
C HIS A 52 -5.92 -16.97 9.22
N GLY A 53 -6.86 -16.53 10.03
CA GLY A 53 -6.58 -15.74 11.24
C GLY A 53 -6.24 -14.27 10.97
N CYS A 54 -6.27 -13.83 9.73
CA CYS A 54 -6.08 -12.44 9.34
C CYS A 54 -7.41 -11.84 8.86
N LYS A 55 -7.80 -10.71 9.43
CA LYS A 55 -9.00 -10.00 8.97
C LYS A 55 -8.71 -9.28 7.66
N LEU A 56 -9.72 -9.18 6.80
CA LEU A 56 -9.61 -8.46 5.53
C LEU A 56 -10.70 -7.39 5.46
N LYS A 57 -10.27 -6.15 5.20
CA LYS A 57 -11.12 -5.03 4.84
C LYS A 57 -10.79 -4.58 3.43
N ILE A 58 -11.81 -4.45 2.59
CA ILE A 58 -11.70 -3.87 1.25
C ILE A 58 -12.66 -2.70 1.22
N ILE A 59 -12.14 -1.49 1.32
CA ILE A 59 -12.91 -0.28 1.57
C ILE A 59 -12.39 0.90 0.75
N PRO A 60 -13.22 1.92 0.48
CA PRO A 60 -12.77 3.16 -0.15
C PRO A 60 -11.67 3.84 0.66
N VAL A 61 -10.82 4.61 0.01
CA VAL A 61 -9.70 5.32 0.65
C VAL A 61 -10.18 6.24 1.79
N ALA A 62 -11.27 6.96 1.60
CA ALA A 62 -11.83 7.83 2.64
C ALA A 62 -12.26 7.05 3.89
N GLU A 63 -12.87 5.87 3.70
CA GLU A 63 -13.26 5.00 4.81
C GLU A 63 -12.04 4.39 5.50
N ALA A 64 -11.01 4.02 4.73
CA ALA A 64 -9.75 3.54 5.28
C ALA A 64 -9.09 4.60 6.18
N ILE A 65 -9.07 5.86 5.76
CA ILE A 65 -8.56 6.98 6.57
C ILE A 65 -9.34 7.09 7.89
N THR A 66 -10.66 7.07 7.84
CA THR A 66 -11.51 7.09 9.05
C THR A 66 -11.19 5.91 9.97
N TYR A 67 -11.09 4.72 9.41
CA TYR A 67 -10.76 3.51 10.17
C TYR A 67 -9.38 3.59 10.81
N LEU A 68 -8.35 3.98 10.05
CA LEU A 68 -6.96 4.06 10.53
C LEU A 68 -6.79 5.09 11.66
N ASN A 69 -7.60 6.12 11.70
CA ASN A 69 -7.63 7.11 12.77
C ASN A 69 -8.51 6.72 13.97
N SER A 70 -9.21 5.57 13.90
CA SER A 70 -10.10 5.11 14.98
C SER A 70 -9.36 4.33 16.07
N GLU A 71 -9.96 4.24 17.25
CA GLU A 71 -9.46 3.39 18.35
C GLU A 71 -9.41 1.91 17.95
N ALA A 72 -10.37 1.46 17.13
CA ALA A 72 -10.45 0.05 16.69
C ALA A 72 -9.21 -0.41 15.91
N SER A 73 -8.54 0.49 15.19
CA SER A 73 -7.32 0.17 14.43
C SER A 73 -6.08 0.04 15.31
N LYS A 74 -6.06 0.69 16.48
CA LYS A 74 -4.88 0.74 17.36
C LYS A 74 -4.48 -0.62 17.91
N GLU A 75 -5.45 -1.51 18.10
CA GLU A 75 -5.22 -2.87 18.59
C GLU A 75 -4.84 -3.86 17.47
N ARG A 76 -4.78 -3.39 16.24
CA ARG A 76 -4.46 -4.21 15.08
C ARG A 76 -3.04 -4.01 14.59
N LYS A 77 -2.48 -5.07 14.02
CA LYS A 77 -1.26 -5.05 13.23
C LYS A 77 -1.68 -5.08 11.76
N ILE A 78 -1.62 -3.94 11.10
CA ILE A 78 -2.25 -3.71 9.80
C ILE A 78 -1.23 -3.72 8.68
N GLU A 79 -1.48 -4.54 7.67
CA GLU A 79 -0.92 -4.41 6.34
C GLU A 79 -1.88 -3.55 5.50
N LEU A 80 -1.41 -2.39 5.05
CA LEU A 80 -2.18 -1.43 4.29
C LEU A 80 -1.72 -1.41 2.83
N LEU A 81 -2.63 -1.74 1.93
CA LEU A 81 -2.37 -1.83 0.49
C LEU A 81 -3.13 -0.75 -0.27
N VAL A 82 -2.41 -0.04 -1.13
CA VAL A 82 -2.94 0.94 -2.07
C VAL A 82 -2.40 0.69 -3.48
N GLU A 83 -3.11 1.13 -4.49
CA GLU A 83 -2.73 0.92 -5.89
C GLU A 83 -1.82 2.02 -6.43
N THR A 84 -2.01 3.26 -5.99
CA THR A 84 -1.40 4.45 -6.59
C THR A 84 -0.70 5.34 -5.57
N THR A 85 0.21 6.19 -6.06
CA THR A 85 0.82 7.24 -5.25
C THR A 85 -0.20 8.28 -4.79
N HIS A 86 -1.25 8.51 -5.58
CA HIS A 86 -2.34 9.41 -5.21
C HIS A 86 -3.04 8.94 -3.94
N ASP A 87 -3.42 7.67 -3.89
CA ASP A 87 -4.08 7.09 -2.71
C ASP A 87 -3.13 7.03 -1.50
N ALA A 88 -1.85 6.71 -1.76
CA ALA A 88 -0.82 6.74 -0.72
C ALA A 88 -0.66 8.13 -0.11
N LEU A 89 -0.65 9.18 -0.94
CA LEU A 89 -0.54 10.56 -0.47
C LEU A 89 -1.77 10.98 0.35
N ARG A 90 -2.98 10.67 -0.11
CA ARG A 90 -4.22 10.95 0.64
C ARG A 90 -4.18 10.38 2.05
N ILE A 91 -3.72 9.14 2.17
CA ILE A 91 -3.59 8.47 3.47
C ILE A 91 -2.46 9.11 4.29
N ALA A 92 -1.30 9.35 3.68
CA ALA A 92 -0.16 9.98 4.35
C ALA A 92 -0.45 11.40 4.88
N GLU A 93 -1.35 12.12 4.23
CA GLU A 93 -1.79 13.46 4.66
C GLU A 93 -2.79 13.43 5.82
N ALA A 94 -3.61 12.39 5.90
CA ALA A 94 -4.76 12.34 6.79
C ALA A 94 -4.58 11.38 8.00
N VAL A 95 -3.57 10.51 7.98
CA VAL A 95 -3.31 9.53 9.04
C VAL A 95 -1.97 9.84 9.70
N GLU A 96 -1.99 10.08 11.00
CA GLU A 96 -0.78 10.33 11.77
C GLU A 96 -0.01 9.04 12.09
N GLY A 97 1.29 9.19 12.35
CA GLY A 97 2.13 8.08 12.81
C GLY A 97 2.63 7.16 11.69
N ILE A 98 2.39 7.47 10.43
CA ILE A 98 3.00 6.77 9.31
C ILE A 98 4.45 7.19 9.18
N THR A 99 5.37 6.24 9.26
CA THR A 99 6.83 6.51 9.21
C THR A 99 7.51 5.95 7.97
N ALA A 100 6.88 4.98 7.30
CA ALA A 100 7.45 4.32 6.14
C ALA A 100 6.39 3.92 5.11
N LEU A 101 6.78 3.95 3.84
CA LEU A 101 6.01 3.51 2.69
C LEU A 101 6.89 2.63 1.79
N ASN A 102 6.38 1.47 1.42
CA ASN A 102 6.99 0.59 0.44
C ASN A 102 6.38 0.83 -0.95
N ALA A 103 7.17 1.36 -1.87
CA ALA A 103 6.80 1.46 -3.28
C ALA A 103 7.27 0.18 -4.00
N ALA A 104 6.39 -0.80 -4.14
CA ALA A 104 6.78 -2.13 -4.61
C ALA A 104 6.55 -2.34 -6.11
N LEU A 105 5.33 -2.17 -6.55
CA LEU A 105 4.93 -2.43 -7.94
C LEU A 105 3.99 -1.35 -8.44
N MET A 106 4.41 -0.68 -9.49
CA MET A 106 3.62 0.35 -10.17
C MET A 106 3.57 0.00 -11.66
N LYS A 107 2.35 -0.20 -12.16
CA LYS A 107 2.10 -0.67 -13.53
C LYS A 107 2.56 0.34 -14.58
N GLY A 108 3.28 -0.15 -15.59
CA GLY A 108 3.64 0.62 -16.78
C GLY A 108 2.44 0.95 -17.65
N GLY A 109 2.62 1.85 -18.59
CA GLY A 109 1.58 2.25 -19.53
C GLY A 109 1.93 3.54 -20.25
N GLU A 110 0.99 3.99 -21.09
CA GLU A 110 1.12 5.25 -21.81
C GLU A 110 1.30 6.43 -20.85
N GLY A 111 2.22 7.33 -21.18
CA GLY A 111 2.54 8.49 -20.34
C GLY A 111 3.36 8.20 -19.10
N LYS A 112 3.84 6.95 -18.93
CA LYS A 112 4.67 6.54 -17.79
C LYS A 112 6.08 6.17 -18.22
N LYS A 113 7.03 6.48 -17.36
CA LYS A 113 8.44 6.11 -17.52
C LYS A 113 8.80 4.98 -16.56
N MET A 114 9.36 3.89 -17.08
CA MET A 114 9.96 2.86 -16.25
C MET A 114 11.24 3.40 -15.60
N VAL A 115 11.24 3.53 -14.29
CA VAL A 115 12.41 3.99 -13.52
C VAL A 115 13.18 2.82 -12.93
N SER A 116 12.53 1.68 -12.79
CA SER A 116 13.11 0.38 -12.39
C SER A 116 12.29 -0.76 -12.99
N PRO A 117 12.73 -2.02 -12.88
CA PRO A 117 11.95 -3.16 -13.36
C PRO A 117 10.53 -3.28 -12.76
N SER A 118 10.30 -2.73 -11.57
CA SER A 118 9.02 -2.82 -10.86
C SER A 118 8.24 -1.50 -10.78
N LEU A 119 8.86 -0.37 -11.15
CA LEU A 119 8.27 0.95 -10.97
C LEU A 119 8.16 1.72 -12.28
N ALA A 120 6.96 2.13 -12.62
CA ALA A 120 6.68 3.07 -13.70
C ALA A 120 6.02 4.33 -13.14
N PHE A 121 6.55 5.49 -13.45
CA PHE A 121 6.08 6.78 -12.95
C PHE A 121 5.43 7.61 -14.05
N ALA A 122 4.23 8.11 -13.78
CA ALA A 122 3.66 9.28 -14.45
C ALA A 122 4.26 10.56 -13.83
N PRO A 123 4.14 11.73 -14.48
CA PRO A 123 4.65 12.98 -13.91
C PRO A 123 4.15 13.28 -12.49
N GLU A 124 2.89 12.97 -12.20
CA GLU A 124 2.29 13.16 -10.87
C GLU A 124 2.92 12.26 -9.79
N ASP A 125 3.43 11.08 -10.15
CA ASP A 125 4.03 10.17 -9.18
C ASP A 125 5.30 10.75 -8.56
N PHE A 126 6.13 11.43 -9.36
CA PHE A 126 7.31 12.15 -8.86
C PHE A 126 6.92 13.18 -7.80
N GLU A 127 5.87 13.94 -8.07
CA GLU A 127 5.40 14.98 -7.18
C GLU A 127 4.77 14.41 -5.90
N ASN A 128 3.97 13.36 -6.03
CA ASN A 128 3.36 12.67 -4.89
C ASN A 128 4.42 12.08 -3.95
N PHE A 129 5.45 11.45 -4.49
CA PHE A 129 6.55 10.94 -3.66
C PHE A 129 7.31 12.08 -2.95
N ARG A 130 7.58 13.20 -3.62
CA ARG A 130 8.21 14.36 -2.97
C ARG A 130 7.38 14.91 -1.82
N LYS A 131 6.06 14.97 -1.99
CA LYS A 131 5.14 15.41 -0.91
C LYS A 131 5.14 14.42 0.26
N ILE A 132 5.15 13.13 0.00
CA ILE A 132 5.21 12.09 1.04
C ILE A 132 6.55 12.19 1.80
N LEU A 133 7.67 12.30 1.10
CA LEU A 133 8.99 12.48 1.70
C LEU A 133 9.07 13.76 2.54
N ALA A 134 8.47 14.87 2.09
CA ALA A 134 8.44 16.14 2.82
C ALA A 134 7.71 16.05 4.18
N LYS A 135 6.87 15.03 4.36
CA LYS A 135 6.23 14.72 5.65
C LYS A 135 7.12 13.93 6.61
N GLY A 136 8.35 13.62 6.20
CA GLY A 136 9.26 12.78 7.00
C GLY A 136 9.00 11.27 6.88
N ILE A 137 8.17 10.85 5.94
CA ILE A 137 7.88 9.44 5.68
C ILE A 137 8.99 8.87 4.80
N ARG A 138 9.69 7.82 5.27
CA ARG A 138 10.68 7.11 4.48
C ARG A 138 9.99 6.31 3.37
N VAL A 139 10.42 6.49 2.14
CA VAL A 139 9.88 5.73 1.00
C VAL A 139 10.98 4.88 0.39
N GLU A 140 10.75 3.57 0.35
CA GLU A 140 11.72 2.60 -0.17
C GLU A 140 11.06 1.65 -1.17
N SER A 141 11.82 1.28 -2.20
CA SER A 141 11.39 0.30 -3.20
C SER A 141 11.99 -1.07 -2.92
N TYR A 142 11.14 -2.05 -2.73
CA TYR A 142 11.46 -3.48 -2.67
C TYR A 142 10.18 -4.30 -2.90
N VAL A 143 10.30 -5.48 -3.48
CA VAL A 143 9.15 -6.34 -3.83
C VAL A 143 8.97 -7.44 -2.79
N ALA A 144 10.00 -8.23 -2.53
CA ALA A 144 9.98 -9.30 -1.54
C ALA A 144 10.57 -8.84 -0.20
N PRO A 145 10.21 -9.50 0.92
CA PRO A 145 10.74 -9.15 2.24
C PRO A 145 12.26 -9.20 2.36
N ASP A 146 12.91 -10.06 1.59
CA ASP A 146 14.36 -10.26 1.62
C ASP A 146 15.12 -9.41 0.59
N ASP A 147 14.42 -8.65 -0.25
CA ASP A 147 15.04 -7.72 -1.18
C ASP A 147 15.73 -6.59 -0.42
N ARG A 148 16.83 -6.10 -1.01
CA ARG A 148 17.51 -4.91 -0.49
C ARG A 148 16.66 -3.66 -0.80
N PRO A 149 16.23 -2.90 0.21
CA PRO A 149 15.47 -1.67 -0.02
C PRO A 149 16.31 -0.63 -0.77
N VAL A 150 15.69 0.04 -1.73
CA VAL A 150 16.26 1.15 -2.47
C VAL A 150 15.49 2.42 -2.13
N PRO A 151 16.13 3.47 -1.59
CA PRO A 151 15.46 4.75 -1.35
C PRO A 151 14.83 5.29 -2.63
N ILE A 152 13.59 5.75 -2.54
CA ILE A 152 12.85 6.24 -3.72
C ILE A 152 13.50 7.47 -4.33
N GLU A 153 14.22 8.26 -3.55
CA GLU A 153 14.95 9.45 -4.00
C GLU A 153 15.92 9.15 -5.12
N LYS A 154 16.39 7.91 -5.21
CA LYS A 154 17.26 7.48 -6.32
C LYS A 154 16.59 7.61 -7.70
N TYR A 155 15.27 7.63 -7.74
CA TYR A 155 14.49 7.68 -8.97
C TYR A 155 13.82 9.04 -9.23
N LEU A 156 13.93 9.98 -8.30
CA LEU A 156 13.25 11.29 -8.38
C LEU A 156 14.10 12.37 -9.05
#